data_3e021a04a8c984943d2183e95d1d869f
#
_entry.id   3e021a04a8c984943d2183e95d1d869f
#
_cell.length_a   1.000
_cell.length_b   1.000
_cell.length_c   1.000
_cell.angle_alpha   90.00
_cell.angle_beta   90.00
_cell.angle_gamma   90.00
#
_symmetry.space_group_name_H-M   'P 1'
#
loop_
_entity.id
_entity.type
_entity.pdbx_description
1 polymer ?
#
loop_
_entity_poly.entity_id
_entity_poly.type
_entity_poly.pdbx_seq_one_letter_code
_entity_poly.pdbx_strand_id
1 'polypeptide(L)'
;MNYQEKTILIALPLDFIIFGAYGIWLIPQLSEGIENIDYRTPVIFALVASVLLTIISQILLASFDHKQANVEDVRDKEIRRRANGYTLAFLAAPYLFGLILAIAEADYFYIVHVMLFGGVLADIVTSLAQLRFYRRGIN
;
A
#
# COMPACT_ATOMS: atom_id res chain seq x y z
N MET A 1 15.73 6.13 -16.28
CA MET A 1 14.70 5.81 -15.25
C MET A 1 14.71 6.95 -14.25
N ASN A 2 13.58 7.63 -14.08
CA ASN A 2 13.46 8.78 -13.18
C ASN A 2 13.55 8.31 -11.72
N TYR A 3 13.96 9.21 -10.80
CA TYR A 3 14.01 8.95 -9.36
C TYR A 3 12.68 8.42 -8.82
N GLN A 4 11.57 9.03 -9.22
CA GLN A 4 10.23 8.61 -8.81
C GLN A 4 9.86 7.19 -9.28
N GLU A 5 10.25 6.79 -10.49
CA GLU A 5 10.08 5.40 -10.94
C GLU A 5 10.86 4.40 -10.08
N LYS A 6 12.10 4.75 -9.70
CA LYS A 6 12.92 3.91 -8.82
C LYS A 6 12.26 3.73 -7.46
N THR A 7 11.72 4.80 -6.89
CA THR A 7 11.01 4.79 -5.60
C THR A 7 9.83 3.80 -5.63
N ILE A 8 9.00 3.86 -6.68
CA ILE A 8 7.84 2.97 -6.82
C ILE A 8 8.29 1.51 -7.02
N LEU A 9 9.33 1.28 -7.82
CA LEU A 9 9.86 -0.06 -8.09
C LEU A 9 10.50 -0.72 -6.86
N ILE A 10 10.85 0.05 -5.85
CA ILE A 10 11.34 -0.47 -4.56
C ILE A 10 10.16 -0.65 -3.59
N ALA A 11 9.27 0.32 -3.47
CA ALA A 11 8.16 0.28 -2.52
C ALA A 11 7.17 -0.85 -2.84
N LEU A 12 6.76 -0.98 -4.10
CA LEU A 12 5.76 -1.95 -4.52
C LEU A 12 6.12 -3.42 -4.17
N PRO A 13 7.34 -3.94 -4.44
CA PRO A 13 7.72 -5.27 -3.98
C PRO A 13 7.77 -5.41 -2.47
N LEU A 14 8.15 -4.36 -1.72
CA LEU A 14 8.17 -4.39 -0.26
C LEU A 14 6.77 -4.61 0.30
N ASP A 15 5.76 -3.92 -0.22
CA ASP A 15 4.37 -4.11 0.19
C ASP A 15 3.88 -5.52 -0.13
N PHE A 16 4.19 -6.04 -1.32
CA PHE A 16 3.85 -7.43 -1.67
C PHE A 16 4.51 -8.45 -0.72
N ILE A 17 5.77 -8.24 -0.34
CA ILE A 17 6.48 -9.14 0.56
C ILE A 17 5.87 -9.08 1.95
N ILE A 18 5.66 -7.88 2.52
CA ILE A 18 5.19 -7.71 3.89
C ILE A 18 3.75 -8.21 4.04
N PHE A 19 2.84 -7.70 3.21
CA PHE A 19 1.43 -8.06 3.32
C PHE A 19 1.12 -9.42 2.72
N GLY A 20 1.91 -9.89 1.75
CA GLY A 20 1.88 -11.26 1.28
C GLY A 20 2.30 -12.27 2.35
N ALA A 21 3.40 -12.01 3.07
CA ALA A 21 3.84 -12.83 4.18
C ALA A 21 2.79 -12.86 5.31
N TYR A 22 2.19 -11.70 5.63
CA TYR A 22 1.09 -11.62 6.56
C TYR A 22 -0.12 -12.47 6.10
N GLY A 23 -0.51 -12.39 4.84
CA GLY A 23 -1.60 -13.18 4.28
C GLY A 23 -1.32 -14.68 4.33
N ILE A 24 -0.11 -15.12 3.97
CA ILE A 24 0.32 -16.53 4.05
C ILE A 24 0.27 -17.03 5.49
N TRP A 25 0.65 -16.22 6.46
CA TRP A 25 0.55 -16.54 7.87
C TRP A 25 -0.92 -16.63 8.35
N LEU A 26 -1.79 -15.74 7.86
CA LEU A 26 -3.18 -15.66 8.27
C LEU A 26 -4.04 -16.80 7.74
N ILE A 27 -3.87 -17.20 6.47
CA ILE A 27 -4.74 -18.18 5.78
C ILE A 27 -4.92 -19.49 6.56
N PRO A 28 -3.85 -20.16 7.06
CA PRO A 28 -4.02 -21.42 7.81
C PRO A 28 -4.82 -21.24 9.10
N GLN A 29 -4.71 -20.11 9.77
CA GLN A 29 -5.36 -19.84 11.04
C GLN A 29 -6.88 -19.61 10.91
N LEU A 30 -7.34 -19.20 9.72
CA LEU A 30 -8.76 -19.03 9.45
C LEU A 30 -9.56 -20.34 9.63
N SER A 31 -8.91 -21.50 9.47
CA SER A 31 -9.53 -22.81 9.69
C SER A 31 -9.79 -23.13 11.17
N GLU A 32 -9.09 -22.45 12.09
CA GLU A 32 -9.23 -22.64 13.54
C GLU A 32 -10.30 -21.74 14.18
N GLY A 33 -10.89 -20.85 13.36
CA GLY A 33 -11.89 -19.87 13.77
C GLY A 33 -11.28 -18.53 14.15
N ILE A 34 -11.92 -17.45 13.72
CA ILE A 34 -11.41 -16.07 13.89
C ILE A 34 -11.24 -15.65 15.35
N GLU A 35 -12.00 -16.23 16.25
CA GLU A 35 -11.97 -15.93 17.68
C GLU A 35 -10.65 -16.33 18.34
N ASN A 36 -9.93 -17.30 17.76
CA ASN A 36 -8.68 -17.82 18.29
C ASN A 36 -7.44 -17.14 17.68
N ILE A 37 -7.61 -16.25 16.69
CA ILE A 37 -6.51 -15.61 15.97
C ILE A 37 -6.05 -14.35 16.72
N ASP A 38 -4.83 -14.34 17.26
CA ASP A 38 -4.21 -13.08 17.70
C ASP A 38 -3.60 -12.33 16.50
N TYR A 39 -4.47 -11.66 15.73
CA TYR A 39 -4.08 -10.87 14.55
C TYR A 39 -3.53 -9.48 14.89
N ARG A 40 -3.77 -8.97 16.09
CA ARG A 40 -3.44 -7.58 16.48
C ARG A 40 -1.95 -7.31 16.38
N THR A 41 -1.14 -8.15 17.02
CA THR A 41 0.32 -8.01 17.00
C THR A 41 0.91 -8.14 15.59
N PRO A 42 0.57 -9.16 14.78
CA PRO A 42 1.05 -9.27 13.40
C PRO A 42 0.60 -8.13 12.49
N VAL A 43 -0.64 -7.62 12.61
CA VAL A 43 -1.12 -6.46 11.85
C VAL A 43 -0.29 -5.21 12.17
N ILE A 44 -0.11 -4.90 13.45
CA ILE A 44 0.70 -3.74 13.88
C ILE A 44 2.13 -3.90 13.37
N PHE A 45 2.71 -5.09 13.49
CA PHE A 45 4.06 -5.36 13.00
C PHE A 45 4.16 -5.16 11.49
N ALA A 46 3.21 -5.66 10.70
CA ALA A 46 3.20 -5.49 9.26
C ALA A 46 3.09 -4.00 8.86
N LEU A 47 2.21 -3.23 9.52
CA LEU A 47 2.05 -1.80 9.29
C LEU A 47 3.32 -1.02 9.65
N VAL A 48 3.89 -1.26 10.81
CA VAL A 48 5.13 -0.58 11.24
C VAL A 48 6.30 -0.95 10.33
N ALA A 49 6.42 -2.23 9.97
CA ALA A 49 7.48 -2.70 9.08
C ALA A 49 7.35 -2.07 7.69
N SER A 50 6.15 -1.97 7.11
CA SER A 50 5.95 -1.35 5.79
C SER A 50 6.36 0.12 5.81
N VAL A 51 5.94 0.89 6.82
CA VAL A 51 6.30 2.29 6.97
C VAL A 51 7.81 2.47 7.13
N LEU A 52 8.43 1.73 8.05
CA LEU A 52 9.86 1.85 8.32
C LEU A 52 10.70 1.45 7.10
N LEU A 53 10.39 0.33 6.46
CA LEU A 53 11.14 -0.13 5.29
C LEU A 53 10.96 0.82 4.10
N THR A 54 9.78 1.39 3.91
CA THR A 54 9.56 2.42 2.89
C THR A 54 10.39 3.67 3.16
N ILE A 55 10.41 4.18 4.39
CA ILE A 55 11.23 5.34 4.77
C ILE A 55 12.71 5.04 4.57
N ILE A 56 13.21 3.91 5.08
CA ILE A 56 14.61 3.51 4.95
C ILE A 56 15.00 3.39 3.48
N SER A 57 14.17 2.74 2.65
CA SER A 57 14.44 2.59 1.23
C SER A 57 14.52 3.92 0.49
N GLN A 58 13.65 4.88 0.85
CA GLN A 58 13.67 6.22 0.28
C GLN A 58 14.92 7.02 0.70
N ILE A 59 15.32 6.94 1.97
CA ILE A 59 16.55 7.57 2.46
C ILE A 59 17.77 7.00 1.75
N LEU A 60 17.86 5.68 1.61
CA LEU A 60 18.95 5.03 0.89
C LEU A 60 18.99 5.47 -0.58
N LEU A 61 17.83 5.46 -1.26
CA LEU A 61 17.76 5.89 -2.65
C LEU A 61 18.16 7.36 -2.82
N ALA A 62 17.70 8.24 -1.92
CA ALA A 62 18.10 9.66 -1.92
C ALA A 62 19.60 9.85 -1.67
N SER A 63 20.20 9.00 -0.86
CA SER A 63 21.65 9.04 -0.60
C SER A 63 22.49 8.67 -1.82
N PHE A 64 21.99 7.78 -2.67
CA PHE A 64 22.66 7.40 -3.93
C PHE A 64 22.39 8.35 -5.09
N ASP A 65 21.26 9.07 -5.09
CA ASP A 65 20.81 9.89 -6.22
C ASP A 65 20.45 11.34 -5.80
N HIS A 66 21.34 11.98 -5.04
CA HIS A 66 21.13 13.31 -4.46
C HIS A 66 20.69 14.39 -5.46
N LYS A 67 21.17 14.31 -6.71
CA LYS A 67 20.88 15.32 -7.74
C LYS A 67 19.45 15.24 -8.25
N GLN A 68 18.84 14.06 -8.26
CA GLN A 68 17.48 13.84 -8.77
C GLN A 68 16.43 13.79 -7.66
N ALA A 69 16.83 13.53 -6.41
CA ALA A 69 15.92 13.40 -5.29
C ALA A 69 15.11 14.68 -4.99
N ASN A 70 15.68 15.85 -5.28
CA ASN A 70 15.07 17.16 -4.99
C ASN A 70 14.43 17.83 -6.23
N VAL A 71 14.47 17.18 -7.40
CA VAL A 71 13.92 17.76 -8.63
C VAL A 71 12.65 17.00 -9.00
N GLU A 72 11.51 17.60 -8.69
CA GLU A 72 10.21 17.11 -9.14
C GLU A 72 9.75 17.92 -10.36
N ASP A 73 9.71 17.30 -11.52
CA ASP A 73 9.26 17.91 -12.77
C ASP A 73 7.73 18.09 -12.80
N VAL A 74 7.25 19.01 -13.63
CA VAL A 74 5.82 19.25 -13.85
C VAL A 74 5.11 17.96 -14.30
N ARG A 75 5.78 17.14 -15.11
CA ARG A 75 5.30 15.82 -15.53
C ARG A 75 5.12 14.87 -14.37
N ASP A 76 6.06 14.82 -13.42
CA ASP A 76 5.98 13.93 -12.24
C ASP A 76 4.76 14.30 -11.38
N LYS A 77 4.53 15.60 -11.17
CA LYS A 77 3.35 16.10 -10.44
C LYS A 77 2.04 15.70 -11.10
N GLU A 78 1.96 15.80 -12.42
CA GLU A 78 0.74 15.43 -13.17
C GLU A 78 0.51 13.91 -13.12
N ILE A 79 1.55 13.09 -13.28
CA ILE A 79 1.47 11.63 -13.13
C ILE A 79 0.94 11.28 -11.74
N ARG A 80 1.53 11.86 -10.68
CA ARG A 80 1.11 11.61 -9.31
C ARG A 80 -0.33 12.07 -9.08
N ARG A 81 -0.71 13.25 -9.57
CA ARG A 81 -2.08 13.77 -9.43
C ARG A 81 -3.11 12.83 -10.05
N ARG A 82 -2.86 12.33 -11.25
CA ARG A 82 -3.76 11.39 -11.94
C ARG A 82 -3.81 10.03 -11.24
N ALA A 83 -2.67 9.53 -10.80
CA ALA A 83 -2.60 8.27 -10.07
C ALA A 83 -3.32 8.34 -8.71
N ASN A 84 -3.24 9.47 -8.01
CA ASN A 84 -3.97 9.69 -6.75
C ASN A 84 -5.50 9.62 -6.92
N GLY A 85 -6.01 9.89 -8.12
CA GLY A 85 -7.43 9.66 -8.43
C GLY A 85 -7.83 8.20 -8.29
N TYR A 86 -6.96 7.27 -8.68
CA TYR A 86 -7.16 5.83 -8.46
C TYR A 86 -7.09 5.49 -6.97
N THR A 87 -6.15 6.08 -6.21
CA THR A 87 -6.06 5.87 -4.75
C THR A 87 -7.39 6.18 -4.08
N LEU A 88 -7.96 7.36 -4.36
CA LEU A 88 -9.24 7.78 -3.77
C LEU A 88 -10.38 6.83 -4.14
N ALA A 89 -10.47 6.42 -5.41
CA ALA A 89 -11.51 5.50 -5.86
C ALA A 89 -11.40 4.12 -5.19
N PHE A 90 -10.18 3.58 -5.07
CA PHE A 90 -9.96 2.26 -4.46
C PHE A 90 -9.99 2.29 -2.93
N LEU A 91 -9.75 3.42 -2.27
CA LEU A 91 -9.94 3.56 -0.82
C LEU A 91 -11.39 3.76 -0.42
N ALA A 92 -12.20 4.34 -1.29
CA ALA A 92 -13.61 4.58 -0.98
C ALA A 92 -14.40 3.28 -0.69
N ALA A 93 -14.14 2.23 -1.47
CA ALA A 93 -14.83 0.95 -1.31
C ALA A 93 -14.52 0.28 0.06
N PRO A 94 -13.27 0.00 0.44
CA PRO A 94 -12.97 -0.60 1.74
C PRO A 94 -13.38 0.30 2.92
N TYR A 95 -13.33 1.61 2.77
CA TYR A 95 -13.84 2.53 3.79
C TYR A 95 -15.35 2.37 4.00
N LEU A 96 -16.15 2.39 2.92
CA LEU A 96 -17.60 2.18 3.00
C LEU A 96 -17.96 0.79 3.53
N PHE A 97 -17.25 -0.24 3.07
CA PHE A 97 -17.42 -1.61 3.59
C PHE A 97 -17.08 -1.69 5.08
N GLY A 98 -15.99 -1.09 5.51
CA GLY A 98 -15.62 -1.03 6.94
C GLY A 98 -16.69 -0.34 7.79
N LEU A 99 -17.27 0.76 7.29
CA LEU A 99 -18.38 1.43 7.96
C LEU A 99 -19.64 0.54 8.06
N ILE A 100 -19.99 -0.14 6.98
CA ILE A 100 -21.14 -1.07 6.98
C ILE A 100 -20.92 -2.19 7.99
N LEU A 101 -19.74 -2.79 8.02
CA LEU A 101 -19.39 -3.83 8.99
C LEU A 101 -19.42 -3.30 10.43
N ALA A 102 -18.95 -2.07 10.67
CA ALA A 102 -18.99 -1.46 11.98
C ALA A 102 -20.43 -1.18 12.45
N ILE A 103 -21.30 -0.69 11.55
CA ILE A 103 -22.74 -0.46 11.85
C ILE A 103 -23.47 -1.78 12.08
N ALA A 104 -23.09 -2.85 11.38
CA ALA A 104 -23.62 -4.18 11.55
C ALA A 104 -23.06 -4.92 12.79
N GLU A 105 -22.25 -4.24 13.62
CA GLU A 105 -21.62 -4.84 14.80
C GLU A 105 -20.81 -6.11 14.49
N ALA A 106 -20.24 -6.19 13.27
CA ALA A 106 -19.39 -7.30 12.88
C ALA A 106 -18.12 -7.35 13.73
N ASP A 107 -17.52 -8.56 13.83
CA ASP A 107 -16.25 -8.71 14.55
C ASP A 107 -15.17 -7.77 14.00
N TYR A 108 -14.38 -7.17 14.91
CA TYR A 108 -13.29 -6.26 14.57
C TYR A 108 -12.28 -6.88 13.59
N PHE A 109 -12.15 -8.20 13.59
CA PHE A 109 -11.32 -8.92 12.64
C PHE A 109 -11.67 -8.53 11.20
N TYR A 110 -12.94 -8.58 10.82
CA TYR A 110 -13.38 -8.25 9.46
C TYR A 110 -13.15 -6.78 9.11
N ILE A 111 -13.45 -5.88 10.07
CA ILE A 111 -13.27 -4.44 9.86
C ILE A 111 -11.80 -4.11 9.61
N VAL A 112 -10.91 -4.62 10.46
CA VAL A 112 -9.47 -4.39 10.34
C VAL A 112 -8.93 -4.94 9.02
N HIS A 113 -9.30 -6.16 8.63
CA HIS A 113 -8.76 -6.78 7.41
C HIS A 113 -9.30 -6.17 6.13
N VAL A 114 -10.57 -5.76 6.09
CA VAL A 114 -11.12 -5.03 4.94
C VAL A 114 -10.39 -3.71 4.74
N MET A 115 -10.14 -2.96 5.81
CA MET A 115 -9.41 -1.70 5.73
C MET A 115 -7.92 -1.90 5.38
N LEU A 116 -7.27 -2.89 5.99
CA LEU A 116 -5.87 -3.20 5.74
C LEU A 116 -5.63 -3.61 4.29
N PHE A 117 -6.30 -4.66 3.82
CA PHE A 117 -6.10 -5.15 2.45
C PHE A 117 -6.66 -4.21 1.40
N GLY A 118 -7.72 -3.47 1.72
CA GLY A 118 -8.24 -2.41 0.86
C GLY A 118 -7.24 -1.26 0.68
N GLY A 119 -6.57 -0.84 1.75
CA GLY A 119 -5.49 0.15 1.71
C GLY A 119 -4.30 -0.33 0.89
N VAL A 120 -3.84 -1.56 1.12
CA VAL A 120 -2.75 -2.18 0.36
C VAL A 120 -3.10 -2.28 -1.13
N LEU A 121 -4.32 -2.69 -1.46
CA LEU A 121 -4.78 -2.75 -2.85
C LEU A 121 -4.79 -1.37 -3.51
N ALA A 122 -5.27 -0.35 -2.81
CA ALA A 122 -5.27 1.01 -3.32
C ALA A 122 -3.85 1.51 -3.61
N ASP A 123 -2.89 1.22 -2.73
CA ASP A 123 -1.48 1.59 -2.94
C ASP A 123 -0.87 0.85 -4.14
N ILE A 124 -1.09 -0.46 -4.25
CA ILE A 124 -0.64 -1.26 -5.40
C ILE A 124 -1.20 -0.70 -6.72
N VAL A 125 -2.50 -0.43 -6.78
CA VAL A 125 -3.15 0.12 -7.98
C VAL A 125 -2.57 1.48 -8.34
N THR A 126 -2.36 2.33 -7.35
CA THR A 126 -1.75 3.66 -7.54
C THR A 126 -0.34 3.55 -8.10
N SER A 127 0.48 2.70 -7.50
CA SER A 127 1.86 2.44 -7.91
C SER A 127 1.94 1.90 -9.35
N LEU A 128 1.07 0.95 -9.69
CA LEU A 128 0.98 0.41 -11.05
C LEU A 128 0.49 1.46 -12.05
N ALA A 129 -0.48 2.30 -11.68
CA ALA A 129 -0.95 3.40 -12.52
C ALA A 129 0.17 4.42 -12.77
N GLN A 130 0.94 4.80 -11.75
CA GLN A 130 2.09 5.68 -11.90
C GLN A 130 3.12 5.08 -12.85
N LEU A 131 3.53 3.81 -12.66
CA LEU A 131 4.48 3.14 -13.55
C LEU A 131 3.98 3.08 -15.00
N ARG A 132 2.68 2.84 -15.19
CA ARG A 132 2.08 2.86 -16.54
C ARG A 132 2.18 4.24 -17.18
N PHE A 133 1.88 5.32 -16.42
CA PHE A 133 1.98 6.69 -16.92
C PHE A 133 3.43 7.10 -17.24
N TYR A 134 4.40 6.65 -16.45
CA TYR A 134 5.82 6.87 -16.76
C TYR A 134 6.24 6.20 -18.05
N ARG A 135 5.77 4.99 -18.33
CA ARG A 135 6.18 4.19 -19.51
C ARG A 135 5.42 4.54 -20.77
N ARG A 136 4.13 4.83 -20.69
CA ARG A 136 3.23 5.03 -21.86
C ARG A 136 2.81 6.48 -22.09
N GLY A 137 3.15 7.39 -21.16
CA GLY A 137 2.64 8.76 -21.18
C GLY A 137 1.26 8.90 -20.56
N ILE A 138 0.79 10.15 -20.48
CA ILE A 138 -0.44 10.55 -19.78
C ILE A 138 -1.62 10.69 -20.80
N ASN A 139 -1.61 10.01 -21.91
CA ASN A 139 -2.69 10.09 -22.91
C ASN A 139 -3.93 9.30 -22.48
#